data_8ea36bfd2b0fe3ae16254150f828826d
#
_entry.id   8ea36bfd2b0fe3ae16254150f828826d
#
_cell.length_a   1.000
_cell.length_b   1.000
_cell.length_c   1.000
_cell.angle_alpha   90.00
_cell.angle_beta   90.00
_cell.angle_gamma   90.00
#
_symmetry.space_group_name_H-M   'P 1'
#
loop_
_entity.id
_entity.type
_entity.pdbx_description
1 polymer ?
#
loop_
_entity_poly.entity_id
_entity_poly.type
_entity_poly.pdbx_seq_one_letter_code
_entity_poly.pdbx_strand_id
1 'polypeptide(L)'
;MNNTMERLVSLIYKRGVDALLIKAKNTKRYIGALSGSGVYVLVTKDKNYQILDGRYIDEADKKTTGFIKRIVSQGSYIPTIIELLKELNIKKLAIENQAMSIQEYLSLKNEGFEINLITNELWKLRAIKSKEEIELIKKACEITDEVFDEVISEIKKDMTELE
;
A
#
# COMPACT_ATOMS: atom_id res chain seq x y z
N MET A 1 6.77 13.73 -10.68
CA MET A 1 6.62 12.90 -9.45
C MET A 1 5.17 12.47 -9.35
N ASN A 2 4.89 11.29 -8.85
CA ASN A 2 3.51 10.82 -8.75
C ASN A 2 2.80 11.62 -7.65
N ASN A 3 1.74 12.35 -7.97
CA ASN A 3 0.90 13.15 -7.06
C ASN A 3 0.55 12.38 -5.74
N THR A 4 0.46 11.06 -5.81
CA THR A 4 0.17 10.17 -4.67
C THR A 4 1.25 10.21 -3.59
N MET A 5 2.53 10.17 -3.97
CA MET A 5 3.64 10.20 -3.00
C MET A 5 3.75 11.56 -2.32
N GLU A 6 3.54 12.65 -3.05
CA GLU A 6 3.48 14.00 -2.47
C GLU A 6 2.36 14.13 -1.43
N ARG A 7 1.22 13.51 -1.68
CA ARG A 7 0.08 13.48 -0.73
C ARG A 7 0.43 12.69 0.54
N LEU A 8 1.19 11.59 0.43
CA LEU A 8 1.67 10.84 1.60
C LEU A 8 2.71 11.64 2.40
N VAL A 9 3.65 12.28 1.73
CA VAL A 9 4.63 13.15 2.39
C VAL A 9 3.92 14.33 3.09
N SER A 10 2.91 14.92 2.46
CA SER A 10 2.06 15.94 3.11
C SER A 10 1.36 15.42 4.36
N LEU A 11 0.93 14.14 4.35
CA LEU A 11 0.34 13.51 5.53
C LEU A 11 1.35 13.33 6.67
N ILE A 12 2.61 12.99 6.36
CA ILE A 12 3.72 12.92 7.32
C ILE A 12 3.87 14.27 8.04
N TYR A 13 3.96 15.36 7.27
CA TYR A 13 4.07 16.71 7.84
C TYR A 13 2.84 17.09 8.68
N LYS A 14 1.65 16.85 8.16
CA LYS A 14 0.38 17.17 8.85
C LYS A 14 0.23 16.43 10.18
N ARG A 15 0.70 15.20 10.27
CA ARG A 15 0.65 14.36 11.47
C ARG A 15 1.84 14.60 12.43
N GLY A 16 2.84 15.35 12.01
CA GLY A 16 4.04 15.58 12.80
C GLY A 16 4.82 14.29 13.10
N VAL A 17 4.78 13.33 12.16
CA VAL A 17 5.52 12.07 12.25
C VAL A 17 6.75 12.11 11.35
N ASP A 18 7.67 11.16 11.54
CA ASP A 18 8.89 11.06 10.73
C ASP A 18 8.70 10.16 9.52
N ALA A 19 7.83 9.14 9.63
CA ALA A 19 7.57 8.17 8.58
C ALA A 19 6.17 7.54 8.69
N LEU A 20 5.74 6.90 7.58
CA LEU A 20 4.55 6.06 7.47
C LEU A 20 4.96 4.62 7.18
N LEU A 21 4.50 3.66 7.98
CA LEU A 21 4.64 2.23 7.69
C LEU A 21 3.32 1.69 7.14
N ILE A 22 3.36 1.24 5.90
CA ILE A 22 2.20 0.79 5.13
C ILE A 22 2.29 -0.72 4.92
N LYS A 23 1.21 -1.43 5.20
CA LYS A 23 1.10 -2.89 5.04
C LYS A 23 -0.10 -3.30 4.19
N ALA A 24 -1.20 -2.53 4.19
CA ALA A 24 -2.41 -2.90 3.46
C ALA A 24 -2.17 -3.03 1.96
N LYS A 25 -2.67 -4.12 1.39
CA LYS A 25 -2.55 -4.44 -0.04
C LYS A 25 -3.00 -3.28 -0.94
N ASN A 26 -4.17 -2.73 -0.64
CA ASN A 26 -4.76 -1.66 -1.46
C ASN A 26 -3.96 -0.36 -1.40
N THR A 27 -3.42 0.00 -0.23
CA THR A 27 -2.57 1.18 -0.09
C THR A 27 -1.25 1.01 -0.83
N LYS A 28 -0.62 -0.17 -0.72
CA LYS A 28 0.60 -0.49 -1.48
C LYS A 28 0.38 -0.38 -2.99
N ARG A 29 -0.70 -0.95 -3.52
CA ARG A 29 -1.05 -0.83 -4.96
C ARG A 29 -1.25 0.62 -5.38
N TYR A 30 -1.97 1.39 -4.56
CA TYR A 30 -2.26 2.80 -4.85
C TYR A 30 -1.00 3.65 -4.98
N ILE A 31 0.05 3.35 -4.22
CA ILE A 31 1.33 4.06 -4.27
C ILE A 31 2.34 3.47 -5.27
N GLY A 32 1.95 2.47 -6.03
CA GLY A 32 2.82 1.82 -7.03
C GLY A 32 3.87 0.88 -6.44
N ALA A 33 3.67 0.42 -5.19
CA ALA A 33 4.52 -0.59 -4.57
C ALA A 33 3.99 -2.00 -4.81
N LEU A 34 4.83 -3.02 -4.62
CA LEU A 34 4.38 -4.40 -4.63
C LEU A 34 3.34 -4.64 -3.54
N SER A 35 2.27 -5.33 -3.89
CA SER A 35 1.13 -5.58 -3.01
C SER A 35 1.14 -6.95 -2.32
N GLY A 36 2.23 -7.72 -2.45
CA GLY A 36 2.40 -9.02 -1.82
C GLY A 36 2.26 -8.98 -0.29
N SER A 37 1.84 -10.10 0.32
CA SER A 37 1.67 -10.20 1.78
C SER A 37 2.99 -10.02 2.54
N GLY A 38 4.09 -10.46 1.95
CA GLY A 38 5.45 -10.30 2.48
C GLY A 38 6.14 -9.01 2.02
N VAL A 39 5.41 -7.91 1.89
CA VAL A 39 5.97 -6.61 1.52
C VAL A 39 5.42 -5.54 2.47
N TYR A 40 6.31 -4.78 3.08
CA TYR A 40 5.99 -3.55 3.80
C TYR A 40 6.57 -2.36 3.05
N VAL A 41 5.96 -1.21 3.21
CA VAL A 41 6.47 0.04 2.63
C VAL A 41 6.68 1.06 3.74
N LEU A 42 7.88 1.62 3.80
CA LEU A 42 8.19 2.75 4.65
C LEU A 42 8.33 3.99 3.78
N VAL A 43 7.48 4.96 4.01
CA VAL A 43 7.52 6.28 3.36
C VAL A 43 8.09 7.28 4.35
N THR A 44 9.16 7.96 3.97
CA THR A 44 9.76 9.06 4.73
C THR A 44 9.58 10.37 3.97
N LYS A 45 10.10 11.47 4.52
CA LYS A 45 10.07 12.77 3.86
C LYS A 45 10.89 12.80 2.57
N ASP A 46 11.98 12.01 2.52
CA ASP A 46 12.99 12.09 1.45
C ASP A 46 13.08 10.83 0.62
N LYS A 47 12.84 9.66 1.21
CA LYS A 47 13.05 8.36 0.57
C LYS A 47 11.93 7.37 0.90
N ASN A 48 11.70 6.46 -0.02
CA ASN A 48 10.71 5.41 0.16
C ASN A 48 11.39 4.04 0.08
N TYR A 49 10.96 3.13 0.93
CA TYR A 49 11.56 1.80 1.04
C TYR A 49 10.48 0.73 0.84
N GLN A 50 10.82 -0.32 0.10
CA GLN A 50 10.10 -1.59 0.14
C GLN A 50 10.92 -2.60 0.95
N ILE A 51 10.32 -3.08 2.05
CA ILE A 51 10.91 -4.10 2.91
C ILE A 51 10.27 -5.41 2.49
N LEU A 52 11.06 -6.30 1.91
CA LEU A 52 10.59 -7.50 1.24
C LEU A 52 11.61 -8.65 1.35
N ASP A 53 11.17 -9.88 1.24
CA ASP A 53 12.06 -11.03 1.18
C ASP A 53 12.47 -11.40 -0.25
N GLY A 54 13.37 -12.37 -0.37
CA GLY A 54 13.99 -12.79 -1.64
C GLY A 54 13.00 -13.16 -2.75
N ARG A 55 11.79 -13.62 -2.40
CA ARG A 55 10.75 -14.01 -3.38
C ARG A 55 10.23 -12.84 -4.20
N TYR A 56 10.35 -11.63 -3.70
CA TYR A 56 9.80 -10.42 -4.31
C TYR A 56 10.83 -9.54 -5.01
N ILE A 57 12.13 -9.87 -4.97
CA ILE A 57 13.20 -9.01 -5.50
C ILE A 57 13.02 -8.77 -6.99
N ASP A 58 12.92 -9.84 -7.78
CA ASP A 58 12.81 -9.76 -9.23
C ASP A 58 11.54 -9.05 -9.69
N GLU A 59 10.43 -9.27 -8.96
CA GLU A 59 9.19 -8.59 -9.25
C GLU A 59 9.27 -7.09 -8.91
N ALA A 60 9.91 -6.74 -7.79
CA ALA A 60 10.14 -5.34 -7.42
C ALA A 60 10.99 -4.61 -8.46
N ASP A 61 12.05 -5.24 -8.98
CA ASP A 61 12.91 -4.67 -10.00
C ASP A 61 12.18 -4.38 -11.32
N LYS A 62 11.26 -5.26 -11.69
CA LYS A 62 10.52 -5.16 -12.96
C LYS A 62 9.31 -4.23 -12.88
N LYS A 63 8.64 -4.15 -11.72
CA LYS A 63 7.31 -3.53 -11.59
C LYS A 63 7.26 -2.25 -10.76
N THR A 64 8.32 -1.93 -10.01
CA THR A 64 8.28 -0.79 -9.10
C THR A 64 9.45 0.17 -9.32
N THR A 65 9.17 1.47 -9.19
CA THR A 65 10.17 2.53 -9.29
C THR A 65 10.04 3.50 -8.11
N GLY A 66 11.14 4.16 -7.75
CA GLY A 66 11.13 5.16 -6.67
C GLY A 66 11.18 4.56 -5.25
N PHE A 67 11.49 3.27 -5.11
CA PHE A 67 11.67 2.60 -3.84
C PHE A 67 13.06 2.02 -3.69
N ILE A 68 13.65 2.19 -2.53
CA ILE A 68 14.86 1.50 -2.10
C ILE A 68 14.44 0.14 -1.51
N LYS A 69 15.03 -0.94 -1.97
CA LYS A 69 14.75 -2.27 -1.42
C LYS A 69 15.52 -2.51 -0.13
N ARG A 70 14.83 -2.94 0.92
CA ARG A 70 15.43 -3.49 2.14
C ARG A 70 15.06 -4.95 2.23
N ILE A 71 16.06 -5.81 2.08
CA ILE A 71 15.83 -7.26 2.04
C ILE A 71 15.73 -7.80 3.46
N VAL A 72 14.67 -8.56 3.70
CA VAL A 72 14.44 -9.27 4.96
C VAL A 72 15.25 -10.56 4.96
N SER A 73 16.11 -10.73 5.94
CA SER A 73 16.79 -11.98 6.20
C SER A 73 15.95 -12.89 7.10
N GLN A 74 15.87 -14.19 6.80
CA GLN A 74 15.26 -15.23 7.65
C GLN A 74 13.77 -15.01 8.01
N GLY A 75 12.98 -14.35 7.17
CA GLY A 75 11.52 -14.29 7.34
C GLY A 75 11.00 -13.36 8.45
N SER A 76 11.87 -12.63 9.14
CA SER A 76 11.49 -11.76 10.25
C SER A 76 11.43 -10.29 9.81
N TYR A 77 10.22 -9.82 9.44
CA TYR A 77 10.01 -8.46 8.96
C TYR A 77 10.18 -7.39 10.04
N ILE A 78 9.62 -7.60 11.21
CA ILE A 78 9.61 -6.58 12.26
C ILE A 78 11.02 -6.21 12.76
N PRO A 79 11.94 -7.13 13.05
CA PRO A 79 13.32 -6.80 13.34
C PRO A 79 14.00 -5.96 12.25
N THR A 80 13.85 -6.36 10.98
CA THR A 80 14.42 -5.60 9.84
C THR A 80 13.82 -4.19 9.74
N ILE A 81 12.51 -4.04 10.01
CA ILE A 81 11.85 -2.73 10.07
C ILE A 81 12.43 -1.89 11.21
N ILE A 82 12.57 -2.47 12.40
CA ILE A 82 13.13 -1.80 13.58
C ILE A 82 14.56 -1.31 13.31
N GLU A 83 15.40 -2.16 12.72
CA GLU A 83 16.76 -1.79 12.30
C GLU A 83 16.74 -0.59 11.35
N LEU A 84 15.92 -0.65 10.29
CA LEU A 84 15.80 0.43 9.33
C LEU A 84 15.28 1.73 9.98
N LEU A 85 14.31 1.66 10.87
CA LEU A 85 13.81 2.83 11.59
C LEU A 85 14.89 3.48 12.46
N LYS A 86 15.72 2.67 13.13
CA LYS A 86 16.87 3.15 13.93
C LYS A 86 17.96 3.75 13.05
N GLU A 87 18.32 3.11 11.93
CA GLU A 87 19.28 3.63 10.95
C GLU A 87 18.86 5.01 10.41
N LEU A 88 17.56 5.21 10.21
CA LEU A 88 16.99 6.46 9.71
C LEU A 88 16.68 7.49 10.81
N ASN A 89 16.99 7.20 12.08
CA ASN A 89 16.68 8.03 13.24
C ASN A 89 15.18 8.39 13.36
N ILE A 90 14.28 7.50 12.93
CA ILE A 90 12.84 7.65 13.07
C ILE A 90 12.46 7.48 14.54
N LYS A 91 11.68 8.42 15.08
CA LYS A 91 11.14 8.36 16.44
C LYS A 91 9.63 8.28 16.46
N LYS A 92 8.99 9.01 15.55
CA LYS A 92 7.53 9.08 15.43
C LYS A 92 7.09 8.38 14.15
N LEU A 93 6.40 7.27 14.32
CA LEU A 93 5.97 6.40 13.23
C LEU A 93 4.45 6.37 13.13
N ALA A 94 3.90 6.70 11.97
CA ALA A 94 2.51 6.40 11.69
C ALA A 94 2.38 5.00 11.09
N ILE A 95 1.39 4.24 11.56
CA ILE A 95 1.10 2.90 11.06
C ILE A 95 -0.34 2.76 10.59
N GLU A 96 -0.54 1.95 9.57
CA GLU A 96 -1.86 1.61 9.05
C GLU A 96 -2.51 0.55 9.95
N ASN A 97 -3.29 0.98 10.95
CA ASN A 97 -3.75 0.15 12.06
C ASN A 97 -4.61 -1.04 11.63
N GLN A 98 -5.40 -0.95 10.54
CA GLN A 98 -6.25 -2.06 10.07
C GLN A 98 -5.44 -3.22 9.45
N ALA A 99 -4.19 -2.98 9.06
CA ALA A 99 -3.35 -3.97 8.41
C ALA A 99 -2.27 -4.55 9.35
N MET A 100 -1.99 -3.89 10.46
CA MET A 100 -1.00 -4.32 11.45
C MET A 100 -1.63 -5.25 12.48
N SER A 101 -0.95 -6.34 12.83
CA SER A 101 -1.35 -7.16 13.97
C SER A 101 -1.01 -6.46 15.29
N ILE A 102 -1.69 -6.87 16.36
CA ILE A 102 -1.39 -6.39 17.73
C ILE A 102 0.07 -6.70 18.09
N GLN A 103 0.56 -7.88 17.70
CA GLN A 103 1.95 -8.29 17.98
C GLN A 103 2.96 -7.35 17.30
N GLU A 104 2.76 -7.01 16.04
CA GLU A 104 3.61 -6.07 15.32
C GLU A 104 3.61 -4.68 15.96
N TYR A 105 2.42 -4.18 16.33
CA TYR A 105 2.27 -2.93 17.04
C TYR A 105 3.04 -2.92 18.36
N LEU A 106 2.86 -3.96 19.19
CA LEU A 106 3.54 -4.07 20.49
C LEU A 106 5.06 -4.18 20.32
N SER A 107 5.54 -4.92 19.32
CA SER A 107 6.97 -5.02 19.04
C SER A 107 7.60 -3.66 18.72
N LEU A 108 6.94 -2.84 17.89
CA LEU A 108 7.40 -1.49 17.57
C LEU A 108 7.32 -0.57 18.79
N LYS A 109 6.23 -0.65 19.55
CA LYS A 109 6.03 0.20 20.75
C LYS A 109 7.04 -0.10 21.85
N ASN A 110 7.38 -1.38 22.07
CA ASN A 110 8.35 -1.80 23.09
C ASN A 110 9.79 -1.36 22.75
N GLU A 111 10.09 -1.10 21.48
CA GLU A 111 11.37 -0.52 21.04
C GLU A 111 11.45 1.00 21.23
N GLY A 112 10.40 1.61 21.79
CA GLY A 112 10.38 3.03 22.15
C GLY A 112 9.92 3.99 21.05
N PHE A 113 9.38 3.48 19.93
CA PHE A 113 8.80 4.35 18.91
C PHE A 113 7.47 4.96 19.37
N GLU A 114 7.30 6.27 19.13
CA GLU A 114 6.00 6.95 19.28
C GLU A 114 5.10 6.57 18.10
N ILE A 115 4.06 5.77 18.36
CA ILE A 115 3.19 5.21 17.32
C ILE A 115 1.92 6.05 17.16
N ASN A 116 1.69 6.52 15.96
CA ASN A 116 0.47 7.18 15.52
C ASN A 116 -0.36 6.23 14.65
N LEU A 117 -1.62 6.02 15.01
CA LEU A 117 -2.53 5.17 14.24
C LEU A 117 -3.20 5.98 13.13
N ILE A 118 -3.08 5.49 11.89
CA ILE A 118 -3.74 6.09 10.73
C ILE A 118 -4.48 5.02 9.94
N THR A 119 -5.67 5.34 9.49
CA THR A 119 -6.46 4.50 8.57
C THR A 119 -7.35 5.35 7.70
N ASN A 120 -8.16 6.18 8.33
CA ASN A 120 -9.12 7.04 7.62
C ASN A 120 -8.42 8.02 6.69
N GLU A 121 -7.22 8.48 7.02
CA GLU A 121 -6.44 9.38 6.20
C GLU A 121 -5.99 8.71 4.90
N LEU A 122 -5.49 7.49 4.97
CA LEU A 122 -5.09 6.73 3.77
C LEU A 122 -6.29 6.39 2.90
N TRP A 123 -7.42 6.06 3.53
CA TRP A 123 -8.67 5.84 2.81
C TRP A 123 -9.15 7.11 2.10
N LYS A 124 -9.11 8.27 2.77
CA LYS A 124 -9.47 9.57 2.17
C LYS A 124 -8.58 9.96 1.00
N LEU A 125 -7.28 9.62 1.05
CA LEU A 125 -6.39 9.86 -0.09
C LEU A 125 -6.85 9.12 -1.35
N ARG A 126 -7.37 7.89 -1.21
CA ARG A 126 -7.90 7.10 -2.33
C ARG A 126 -9.34 7.46 -2.70
N ALA A 127 -10.10 8.04 -1.78
CA ALA A 127 -11.50 8.41 -2.04
C ALA A 127 -11.61 9.52 -3.09
N ILE A 128 -10.65 10.46 -3.10
CA ILE A 128 -10.60 11.55 -4.08
C ILE A 128 -9.71 11.09 -5.25
N LYS A 129 -10.36 10.82 -6.40
CA LYS A 129 -9.71 10.33 -7.61
C LYS A 129 -9.10 11.48 -8.42
N SER A 130 -7.99 11.22 -9.09
CA SER A 130 -7.47 12.13 -10.12
C SER A 130 -8.32 12.06 -11.39
N LYS A 131 -8.06 12.97 -12.34
CA LYS A 131 -8.75 12.94 -13.64
C LYS A 131 -8.46 11.66 -14.41
N GLU A 132 -7.21 11.22 -14.39
CA GLU A 132 -6.74 9.99 -15.03
C GLU A 132 -7.40 8.75 -14.41
N GLU A 133 -7.50 8.71 -13.07
CA GLU A 133 -8.18 7.64 -12.37
C GLU A 133 -9.68 7.59 -12.70
N ILE A 134 -10.34 8.76 -12.84
CA ILE A 134 -11.75 8.85 -13.24
C ILE A 134 -11.94 8.30 -14.66
N GLU A 135 -11.09 8.65 -15.61
CA GLU A 135 -11.18 8.14 -16.98
C GLU A 135 -10.98 6.61 -17.05
N LEU A 136 -10.05 6.06 -16.26
CA LEU A 136 -9.89 4.61 -16.16
C LEU A 136 -11.10 3.91 -15.54
N ILE A 137 -11.73 4.52 -14.54
CA ILE A 137 -12.95 4.01 -13.92
C ILE A 137 -14.10 4.02 -14.93
N LYS A 138 -14.29 5.12 -15.68
CA LYS A 138 -15.31 5.21 -16.73
C LYS A 138 -15.14 4.11 -17.77
N LYS A 139 -13.92 3.93 -18.27
CA LYS A 139 -13.62 2.87 -19.24
C LYS A 139 -13.90 1.47 -18.69
N ALA A 140 -13.62 1.22 -17.39
CA ALA A 140 -13.98 -0.04 -16.77
C ALA A 140 -15.49 -0.24 -16.64
N CYS A 141 -16.26 0.83 -16.37
CA CYS A 141 -17.72 0.79 -16.38
C CYS A 141 -18.26 0.50 -17.79
N GLU A 142 -17.77 1.18 -18.82
CA GLU A 142 -18.16 0.96 -20.22
C GLU A 142 -18.00 -0.52 -20.63
N ILE A 143 -16.85 -1.14 -20.31
CA ILE A 143 -16.61 -2.56 -20.57
C ILE A 143 -17.65 -3.44 -19.82
N THR A 144 -17.97 -3.07 -18.59
CA THR A 144 -18.95 -3.82 -17.79
C THR A 144 -20.36 -3.72 -18.38
N ASP A 145 -20.74 -2.53 -18.84
CA ASP A 145 -22.03 -2.27 -19.45
C ASP A 145 -22.17 -3.03 -20.79
N GLU A 146 -21.12 -2.99 -21.64
CA GLU A 146 -21.07 -3.77 -22.90
C GLU A 146 -21.25 -5.26 -22.64
N VAL A 147 -20.51 -5.84 -21.69
CA VAL A 147 -20.63 -7.27 -21.33
C VAL A 147 -22.01 -7.59 -20.77
N PHE A 148 -22.59 -6.69 -19.96
CA PHE A 148 -23.92 -6.88 -19.41
C PHE A 148 -24.99 -6.94 -20.53
N ASP A 149 -24.92 -6.01 -21.49
CA ASP A 149 -25.85 -5.96 -22.61
C ASP A 149 -25.73 -7.22 -23.51
N GLU A 150 -24.48 -7.67 -23.75
CA GLU A 150 -24.22 -8.92 -24.50
C GLU A 150 -24.83 -10.12 -23.78
N VAL A 151 -24.55 -10.31 -22.51
CA VAL A 151 -25.09 -11.43 -21.70
C VAL A 151 -26.63 -11.40 -21.67
N ILE A 152 -27.23 -10.22 -21.42
CA ILE A 152 -28.71 -10.10 -21.39
C ILE A 152 -29.33 -10.49 -22.74
N SER A 153 -28.65 -10.17 -23.86
CA SER A 153 -29.15 -10.53 -25.19
C SER A 153 -29.11 -12.04 -25.48
N GLU A 154 -28.23 -12.77 -24.77
CA GLU A 154 -28.03 -14.21 -24.97
C GLU A 154 -28.83 -15.09 -23.99
N ILE A 155 -29.21 -14.55 -22.82
CA ILE A 155 -29.95 -15.29 -21.79
C ILE A 155 -31.34 -15.73 -22.35
N LYS A 156 -31.61 -17.03 -22.23
CA LYS A 156 -32.91 -17.65 -22.61
C LYS A 156 -33.53 -18.28 -21.37
N LYS A 157 -34.86 -18.46 -21.46
CA LYS A 157 -35.59 -19.21 -20.43
C LYS A 157 -35.06 -20.64 -20.35
N ASP A 158 -34.91 -21.14 -19.13
CA ASP A 158 -34.42 -22.49 -18.82
C ASP A 158 -32.92 -22.73 -19.11
N MET A 159 -32.13 -21.68 -19.38
CA MET A 159 -30.67 -21.73 -19.43
C MET A 159 -30.08 -22.01 -18.05
N THR A 160 -29.04 -22.84 -17.98
CA THR A 160 -28.28 -23.10 -16.76
C THR A 160 -27.12 -22.11 -16.62
N GLU A 161 -26.55 -22.00 -15.41
CA GLU A 161 -25.35 -21.16 -15.16
C GLU A 161 -24.12 -21.60 -15.96
N LEU A 162 -24.09 -22.82 -16.49
CA LEU A 162 -22.99 -23.36 -17.29
C LEU A 162 -23.13 -23.07 -18.80
N GLU A 163 -24.31 -22.73 -19.23
CA GLU A 163 -24.61 -22.31 -20.61
C GLU A 163 -24.51 -20.82 -20.76
#